data_4094ecd6079797c560a8243461cc44c7
#
_entry.id   4094ecd6079797c560a8243461cc44c7
#
_cell.length_a   1.000
_cell.length_b   1.000
_cell.length_c   1.000
_cell.angle_alpha   90.00
_cell.angle_beta   90.00
_cell.angle_gamma   90.00
#
_symmetry.space_group_name_H-M   'P 1'
#
loop_
_entity.id
_entity.type
_entity.pdbx_description
1 polymer ?
#
loop_
_entity_poly.entity_id
_entity_poly.type
_entity_poly.pdbx_seq_one_letter_code
_entity_poly.pdbx_strand_id
1 'polypeptide(L)'
;RYEARKAMVADLDALGLLVRVEDHTHNVGTHDRCKTTVEPMIKQQWFVKMDELIKPAVEGVKKGDIELIPASMDKTYYNWTDNIRDWCISRQLWWGHRIPAYYCKDCGEMTVSRDKVCTCPKCGSANVEQDPDTLETWFSSALWPFSTLGWPDKTPELDYFYPTDVLVTGYDIIFFWVIRMIFSGY
;
A
#
# COMPACT_ATOMS: atom_id res chain seq x y z
N ARG A 1 -0.99 18.53 -20.04
CA ARG A 1 0.48 18.41 -19.95
C ARG A 1 1.20 18.89 -21.23
N TYR A 2 0.75 18.49 -22.40
CA TYR A 2 1.38 18.92 -23.66
C TYR A 2 1.19 20.41 -23.93
N GLU A 3 0.00 20.94 -23.62
CA GLU A 3 -0.27 22.38 -23.69
C GLU A 3 0.61 23.16 -22.70
N ALA A 4 0.77 22.66 -21.48
CA ALA A 4 1.62 23.29 -20.48
C ALA A 4 3.10 23.35 -20.91
N ARG A 5 3.62 22.29 -21.57
CA ARG A 5 4.98 22.30 -22.13
C ARG A 5 5.16 23.38 -23.19
N LYS A 6 4.19 23.51 -24.11
CA LYS A 6 4.22 24.55 -25.13
C LYS A 6 4.17 25.95 -24.53
N ALA A 7 3.27 26.16 -23.55
CA ALA A 7 3.14 27.42 -22.85
C ALA A 7 4.45 27.81 -22.13
N MET A 8 5.05 26.86 -21.42
CA MET A 8 6.31 27.07 -20.70
C MET A 8 7.45 27.49 -21.65
N VAL A 9 7.58 26.84 -22.82
CA VAL A 9 8.60 27.20 -23.80
C VAL A 9 8.35 28.60 -24.33
N ALA A 10 7.10 28.96 -24.65
CA ALA A 10 6.72 30.30 -25.11
C ALA A 10 7.00 31.39 -24.06
N ASP A 11 6.69 31.10 -22.77
CA ASP A 11 6.96 32.04 -21.68
C ASP A 11 8.47 32.26 -21.46
N LEU A 12 9.28 31.20 -21.57
CA LEU A 12 10.74 31.29 -21.48
C LEU A 12 11.33 32.10 -22.65
N ASP A 13 10.78 31.93 -23.85
CA ASP A 13 11.19 32.71 -25.00
C ASP A 13 10.83 34.21 -24.83
N ALA A 14 9.62 34.48 -24.40
CA ALA A 14 9.17 35.85 -24.15
C ALA A 14 9.98 36.56 -23.05
N LEU A 15 10.51 35.84 -22.09
CA LEU A 15 11.38 36.35 -21.03
C LEU A 15 12.85 36.44 -21.44
N GLY A 16 13.21 36.03 -22.67
CA GLY A 16 14.59 35.96 -23.13
C GLY A 16 15.48 34.95 -22.43
N LEU A 17 14.87 33.97 -21.80
CA LEU A 17 15.54 32.89 -21.04
C LEU A 17 15.72 31.60 -21.84
N LEU A 18 15.07 31.48 -23.01
CA LEU A 18 15.19 30.32 -23.87
C LEU A 18 16.52 30.40 -24.63
N VAL A 19 17.45 29.49 -24.31
CA VAL A 19 18.77 29.45 -24.99
C VAL A 19 18.68 28.76 -26.35
N ARG A 20 18.06 27.59 -26.38
CA ARG A 20 17.86 26.80 -27.61
C ARG A 20 16.85 25.69 -27.41
N VAL A 21 16.32 25.18 -28.50
CA VAL A 21 15.52 23.97 -28.56
C VAL A 21 16.29 22.92 -29.35
N GLU A 22 16.43 21.71 -28.82
CA GLU A 22 17.13 20.61 -29.49
C GLU A 22 16.23 19.38 -29.57
N ASP A 23 16.35 18.62 -30.64
CA ASP A 23 15.74 17.31 -30.74
C ASP A 23 16.42 16.33 -29.76
N HIS A 24 15.64 15.71 -28.89
CA HIS A 24 16.14 14.76 -27.91
C HIS A 24 15.33 13.48 -27.93
N THR A 25 16.01 12.36 -28.12
CA THR A 25 15.40 11.03 -28.08
C THR A 25 15.71 10.35 -26.75
N HIS A 26 14.68 9.92 -26.03
CA HIS A 26 14.81 9.18 -24.78
C HIS A 26 13.68 8.17 -24.61
N ASN A 27 13.90 7.21 -23.73
CA ASN A 27 12.86 6.23 -23.36
C ASN A 27 11.83 6.88 -22.45
N VAL A 28 10.55 6.70 -22.79
CA VAL A 28 9.42 7.19 -22.01
C VAL A 28 8.66 6.00 -21.42
N GLY A 29 8.52 5.99 -20.10
CA GLY A 29 7.72 4.97 -19.40
C GLY A 29 6.24 5.06 -19.81
N THR A 30 5.67 3.92 -20.16
CA THR A 30 4.24 3.83 -20.49
C THR A 30 3.57 2.76 -19.64
N HIS A 31 2.27 2.94 -19.36
CA HIS A 31 1.46 1.96 -18.66
C HIS A 31 1.26 0.70 -19.52
N ASP A 32 1.45 -0.49 -18.95
CA ASP A 32 1.46 -1.76 -19.67
C ASP A 32 0.20 -2.00 -20.49
N ARG A 33 -0.95 -1.70 -19.92
CA ARG A 33 -2.25 -2.02 -20.51
C ARG A 33 -2.72 -0.96 -21.51
N CYS A 34 -2.71 0.30 -21.11
CA CYS A 34 -3.27 1.38 -21.94
C CYS A 34 -2.23 2.18 -22.73
N LYS A 35 -0.94 1.88 -22.56
CA LYS A 35 0.19 2.55 -23.23
C LYS A 35 0.25 4.07 -23.03
N THR A 36 -0.52 4.60 -22.09
CA THR A 36 -0.45 6.01 -21.71
C THR A 36 0.90 6.31 -21.04
N THR A 37 1.50 7.43 -21.40
CA THR A 37 2.73 7.92 -20.76
C THR A 37 2.53 8.11 -19.27
N VAL A 38 3.41 7.51 -18.47
CA VAL A 38 3.45 7.66 -17.01
C VAL A 38 4.15 8.97 -16.67
N GLU A 39 3.52 9.78 -15.83
CA GLU A 39 4.12 11.01 -15.31
C GLU A 39 4.00 11.03 -13.78
N PRO A 40 5.08 11.45 -13.07
CA PRO A 40 5.03 11.59 -11.62
C PRO A 40 3.97 12.61 -11.20
N MET A 41 3.18 12.27 -10.18
CA MET A 41 2.18 13.16 -9.61
C MET A 41 2.19 13.02 -8.09
N ILE A 42 2.25 14.15 -7.39
CA ILE A 42 2.12 14.17 -5.93
C ILE A 42 0.64 14.02 -5.59
N LYS A 43 0.32 13.02 -4.78
CA LYS A 43 -1.03 12.73 -4.29
C LYS A 43 -0.96 12.26 -2.85
N GLN A 44 -1.98 12.59 -2.06
CA GLN A 44 -2.13 12.01 -0.73
C GLN A 44 -2.39 10.50 -0.85
N GLN A 45 -1.73 9.71 0.00
CA GLN A 45 -1.81 8.26 0.02
C GLN A 45 -1.86 7.78 1.48
N TRP A 46 -2.42 6.60 1.67
CA TRP A 46 -2.38 5.91 2.95
C TRP A 46 -1.12 5.07 3.06
N PHE A 47 -0.43 5.22 4.18
CA PHE A 47 0.78 4.46 4.50
C PHE A 47 0.66 3.75 5.84
N VAL A 48 1.22 2.55 5.89
CA VAL A 48 1.51 1.85 7.14
C VAL A 48 2.96 2.14 7.52
N LYS A 49 3.20 2.63 8.73
CA LYS A 49 4.55 2.80 9.28
C LYS A 49 5.14 1.44 9.62
N MET A 50 6.25 1.11 8.99
CA MET A 50 6.83 -0.23 9.08
C MET A 50 7.87 -0.39 10.17
N ASP A 51 8.50 0.69 10.64
CA ASP A 51 9.64 0.64 11.58
C ASP A 51 9.41 -0.22 12.82
N GLU A 52 8.24 -0.11 13.44
CA GLU A 52 7.89 -0.89 14.64
C GLU A 52 7.29 -2.26 14.30
N LEU A 53 6.48 -2.33 13.25
CA LEU A 53 5.79 -3.55 12.86
C LEU A 53 6.72 -4.65 12.37
N ILE A 54 7.85 -4.28 11.78
CA ILE A 54 8.79 -5.26 11.23
C ILE A 54 9.68 -5.91 12.31
N LYS A 55 9.87 -5.24 13.45
CA LYS A 55 10.78 -5.72 14.50
C LYS A 55 10.44 -7.12 15.01
N PRO A 56 9.21 -7.40 15.47
CA PRO A 56 8.88 -8.74 15.94
C PRO A 56 9.00 -9.79 14.83
N ALA A 57 8.68 -9.46 13.58
CA ALA A 57 8.85 -10.37 12.46
C ALA A 57 10.32 -10.76 12.22
N VAL A 58 11.24 -9.79 12.29
CA VAL A 58 12.68 -10.04 12.18
C VAL A 58 13.19 -10.86 13.36
N GLU A 59 12.76 -10.54 14.58
CA GLU A 59 13.15 -11.26 15.79
C GLU A 59 12.65 -12.71 15.79
N GLY A 60 11.45 -12.98 15.29
CA GLY A 60 10.90 -14.33 15.18
C GLY A 60 11.76 -15.24 14.29
N VAL A 61 12.24 -14.73 13.16
CA VAL A 61 13.17 -15.48 12.29
C VAL A 61 14.54 -15.64 12.95
N LYS A 62 15.09 -14.61 13.59
CA LYS A 62 16.37 -14.68 14.29
C LYS A 62 16.38 -15.69 15.45
N LYS A 63 15.28 -15.80 16.16
CA LYS A 63 15.12 -16.75 17.28
C LYS A 63 14.84 -18.18 16.82
N GLY A 64 14.47 -18.38 15.57
CA GLY A 64 14.06 -19.68 15.04
C GLY A 64 12.60 -20.03 15.31
N ASP A 65 11.76 -19.06 15.73
CA ASP A 65 10.31 -19.25 15.82
C ASP A 65 9.69 -19.43 14.42
N ILE A 66 10.34 -18.84 13.42
CA ILE A 66 10.01 -18.98 12.00
C ILE A 66 11.28 -19.40 11.26
N GLU A 67 11.20 -20.49 10.50
CA GLU A 67 12.30 -21.00 9.68
C GLU A 67 11.97 -20.84 8.19
N LEU A 68 12.93 -20.32 7.41
CA LEU A 68 12.82 -20.23 5.97
C LEU A 68 13.55 -21.41 5.31
N ILE A 69 12.83 -22.15 4.50
CA ILE A 69 13.38 -23.35 3.81
C ILE A 69 13.34 -23.13 2.28
N PRO A 70 14.47 -23.20 1.60
CA PRO A 70 15.83 -23.44 2.10
C PRO A 70 16.40 -22.21 2.84
N ALA A 71 17.36 -22.44 3.73
CA ALA A 71 17.98 -21.39 4.53
C ALA A 71 18.65 -20.26 3.71
N SER A 72 18.94 -20.52 2.44
CA SER A 72 19.42 -19.47 1.52
C SER A 72 18.43 -18.29 1.36
N MET A 73 17.14 -18.49 1.67
CA MET A 73 16.10 -17.46 1.61
C MET A 73 16.19 -16.46 2.76
N ASP A 74 16.89 -16.78 3.85
CA ASP A 74 17.16 -15.86 4.95
C ASP A 74 17.81 -14.57 4.45
N LYS A 75 18.78 -14.70 3.54
CA LYS A 75 19.45 -13.54 2.94
C LYS A 75 18.46 -12.62 2.20
N THR A 76 17.54 -13.21 1.47
CA THR A 76 16.51 -12.46 0.75
C THR A 76 15.56 -11.79 1.73
N TYR A 77 15.13 -12.50 2.78
CA TYR A 77 14.27 -11.99 3.83
C TYR A 77 14.90 -10.78 4.53
N TYR A 78 16.13 -10.92 5.02
CA TYR A 78 16.82 -9.82 5.73
C TYR A 78 17.13 -8.64 4.81
N ASN A 79 17.48 -8.88 3.55
CA ASN A 79 17.70 -7.78 2.61
C ASN A 79 16.45 -6.89 2.44
N TRP A 80 15.26 -7.47 2.45
CA TRP A 80 14.01 -6.72 2.38
C TRP A 80 13.62 -6.10 3.72
N THR A 81 13.81 -6.79 4.84
CA THR A 81 13.40 -6.29 6.16
C THR A 81 14.33 -5.21 6.69
N ASP A 82 15.65 -5.31 6.45
CA ASP A 82 16.62 -4.30 6.87
C ASP A 82 16.49 -2.97 6.09
N ASN A 83 15.93 -3.03 4.88
CA ASN A 83 15.71 -1.88 4.00
C ASN A 83 14.23 -1.53 3.85
N ILE A 84 13.38 -1.97 4.77
CA ILE A 84 11.95 -1.77 4.66
C ILE A 84 11.60 -0.28 4.73
N ARG A 85 10.61 0.11 3.92
CA ARG A 85 10.06 1.46 3.91
C ARG A 85 8.58 1.40 4.23
N ASP A 86 8.01 2.53 4.61
CA ASP A 86 6.59 2.67 4.82
C ASP A 86 5.80 2.14 3.62
N TRP A 87 4.81 1.34 3.90
CA TRP A 87 4.02 0.65 2.89
C TRP A 87 2.82 1.47 2.47
N CYS A 88 2.81 1.92 1.21
CA CYS A 88 1.64 2.55 0.61
C CYS A 88 0.55 1.51 0.38
N ILE A 89 -0.58 1.66 1.07
CA ILE A 89 -1.70 0.70 1.05
C ILE A 89 -2.90 1.17 0.23
N SER A 90 -2.91 2.41 -0.25
CA SER A 90 -4.00 2.94 -1.06
C SER A 90 -3.76 2.73 -2.57
N ARG A 91 -4.81 2.42 -3.30
CA ARG A 91 -4.83 2.27 -4.75
C ARG A 91 -6.03 3.00 -5.34
N GLN A 92 -5.83 3.65 -6.47
CA GLN A 92 -6.86 4.34 -7.22
C GLN A 92 -7.50 3.38 -8.23
N LEU A 93 -8.14 2.33 -7.73
CA LEU A 93 -8.80 1.32 -8.54
C LEU A 93 -10.31 1.48 -8.43
N TRP A 94 -11.00 1.20 -9.51
CA TRP A 94 -12.47 1.22 -9.50
C TRP A 94 -13.05 0.04 -8.69
N TRP A 95 -12.43 -1.13 -8.79
CA TRP A 95 -12.88 -2.34 -8.11
C TRP A 95 -11.90 -2.75 -7.03
N GLY A 96 -12.41 -3.00 -5.83
CA GLY A 96 -11.64 -3.44 -4.68
C GLY A 96 -12.36 -3.09 -3.37
N HIS A 97 -11.77 -3.50 -2.26
CA HIS A 97 -12.26 -3.14 -0.93
C HIS A 97 -11.82 -1.72 -0.58
N ARG A 98 -12.78 -0.85 -0.46
CA ARG A 98 -12.54 0.58 -0.19
C ARG A 98 -11.96 0.79 1.20
N ILE A 99 -11.09 1.79 1.31
CA ILE A 99 -10.54 2.23 2.58
C ILE A 99 -11.69 2.68 3.49
N PRO A 100 -11.79 2.15 4.74
CA PRO A 100 -12.90 2.41 5.64
C PRO A 100 -12.74 3.76 6.38
N ALA A 101 -12.33 4.78 5.66
CA ALA A 101 -12.20 6.15 6.15
C ALA A 101 -13.27 7.03 5.54
N TYR A 102 -13.83 7.95 6.34
CA TYR A 102 -14.93 8.83 5.99
C TYR A 102 -14.57 10.26 6.34
N TYR A 103 -14.76 11.17 5.40
CA TYR A 103 -14.43 12.58 5.53
C TYR A 103 -15.69 13.44 5.61
N CYS A 104 -15.82 14.21 6.68
CA CYS A 104 -16.85 15.22 6.76
C CYS A 104 -16.46 16.43 5.91
N LYS A 105 -17.28 16.80 4.94
CA LYS A 105 -17.03 17.94 4.06
C LYS A 105 -17.25 19.28 4.74
N ASP A 106 -18.00 19.31 5.86
CA ASP A 106 -18.35 20.56 6.53
C ASP A 106 -17.31 20.95 7.61
N CYS A 107 -16.74 19.99 8.32
CA CYS A 107 -15.77 20.30 9.39
C CYS A 107 -14.38 19.67 9.17
N GLY A 108 -14.17 18.89 8.10
CA GLY A 108 -12.89 18.26 7.79
C GLY A 108 -12.52 17.08 8.68
N GLU A 109 -13.40 16.62 9.58
CA GLU A 109 -13.14 15.48 10.43
C GLU A 109 -13.04 14.20 9.62
N MET A 110 -12.05 13.37 9.95
CA MET A 110 -11.87 12.04 9.37
C MET A 110 -12.19 10.98 10.42
N THR A 111 -13.05 10.03 10.06
CA THR A 111 -13.47 8.92 10.91
C THR A 111 -13.17 7.60 10.23
N VAL A 112 -12.52 6.67 10.94
CA VAL A 112 -12.33 5.29 10.48
C VAL A 112 -13.36 4.40 11.16
N SER A 113 -14.12 3.63 10.37
CA SER A 113 -15.19 2.78 10.89
C SER A 113 -15.37 1.52 10.04
N ARG A 114 -15.73 0.40 10.70
CA ARG A 114 -16.15 -0.83 10.02
C ARG A 114 -17.49 -0.63 9.31
N ASP A 115 -18.39 0.12 9.93
CA ASP A 115 -19.71 0.40 9.42
C ASP A 115 -19.73 1.70 8.63
N LYS A 116 -20.70 1.82 7.73
CA LYS A 116 -20.90 3.05 6.97
C LYS A 116 -21.22 4.22 7.89
N VAL A 117 -20.39 5.26 7.85
CA VAL A 117 -20.62 6.50 8.57
C VAL A 117 -21.54 7.40 7.75
N CYS A 118 -22.76 7.59 8.21
CA CYS A 118 -23.76 8.46 7.57
C CYS A 118 -23.80 9.86 8.18
N THR A 119 -23.27 10.04 9.40
CA THR A 119 -23.30 11.30 10.13
C THR A 119 -21.95 11.52 10.81
N CYS A 120 -21.41 12.71 10.67
CA CYS A 120 -20.14 13.09 11.29
C CYS A 120 -20.25 13.05 12.83
N PRO A 121 -19.40 12.29 13.54
CA PRO A 121 -19.46 12.20 14.99
C PRO A 121 -19.08 13.50 15.70
N LYS A 122 -18.39 14.42 15.01
CA LYS A 122 -17.91 15.68 15.59
C LYS A 122 -18.92 16.82 15.43
N CYS A 123 -19.51 17.00 14.25
CA CYS A 123 -20.39 18.15 13.99
C CYS A 123 -21.84 17.76 13.67
N GLY A 124 -22.18 16.49 13.62
CA GLY A 124 -23.55 16.01 13.33
C GLY A 124 -23.97 16.16 11.86
N SER A 125 -23.08 16.59 10.98
CA SER A 125 -23.41 16.75 9.54
C SER A 125 -23.60 15.41 8.85
N ALA A 126 -24.56 15.34 7.94
CA ALA A 126 -24.78 14.21 7.04
C ALA A 126 -23.89 14.29 5.77
N ASN A 127 -23.12 15.36 5.59
CA ASN A 127 -22.23 15.56 4.44
C ASN A 127 -20.91 14.81 4.64
N VAL A 128 -20.99 13.49 4.62
CA VAL A 128 -19.86 12.59 4.86
C VAL A 128 -19.62 11.76 3.61
N GLU A 129 -18.37 11.70 3.18
CA GLU A 129 -17.93 10.91 2.01
C GLU A 129 -16.87 9.90 2.39
N GLN A 130 -17.01 8.66 1.92
CA GLN A 130 -16.01 7.62 2.09
C GLN A 130 -14.83 7.86 1.16
N ASP A 131 -13.61 7.53 1.63
CA ASP A 131 -12.39 7.54 0.82
C ASP A 131 -12.64 6.80 -0.51
N PRO A 132 -12.34 7.41 -1.66
CA PRO A 132 -12.56 6.78 -2.97
C PRO A 132 -11.54 5.68 -3.28
N ASP A 133 -10.39 5.68 -2.61
CA ASP A 133 -9.32 4.72 -2.85
C ASP A 133 -9.67 3.34 -2.27
N THR A 134 -9.04 2.31 -2.82
CA THR A 134 -9.14 0.94 -2.36
C THR A 134 -7.86 0.51 -1.64
N LEU A 135 -7.98 -0.49 -0.78
CA LEU A 135 -6.82 -1.11 -0.17
C LEU A 135 -6.04 -1.97 -1.19
N GLU A 136 -4.76 -1.98 -1.05
CA GLU A 136 -3.82 -2.77 -1.83
C GLU A 136 -4.08 -4.27 -1.63
N THR A 137 -3.94 -5.07 -2.68
CA THR A 137 -4.26 -6.51 -2.69
C THR A 137 -3.56 -7.29 -1.58
N TRP A 138 -2.28 -7.02 -1.35
CA TRP A 138 -1.49 -7.72 -0.34
C TRP A 138 -1.88 -7.37 1.10
N PHE A 139 -2.63 -6.30 1.29
CA PHE A 139 -3.15 -5.94 2.62
C PHE A 139 -4.12 -7.01 3.13
N SER A 140 -5.12 -7.37 2.34
CA SER A 140 -6.05 -8.44 2.70
C SER A 140 -5.43 -9.82 2.58
N SER A 141 -4.52 -10.05 1.61
CA SER A 141 -3.81 -11.32 1.47
C SER A 141 -2.95 -11.67 2.68
N ALA A 142 -2.40 -10.66 3.36
CA ALA A 142 -1.63 -10.86 4.59
C ALA A 142 -2.48 -11.40 5.76
N LEU A 143 -3.78 -11.15 5.72
CA LEU A 143 -4.71 -11.59 6.77
C LEU A 143 -5.22 -13.03 6.59
N TRP A 144 -4.91 -13.66 5.45
CA TRP A 144 -5.43 -14.99 5.08
C TRP A 144 -5.31 -16.03 6.19
N PRO A 145 -4.15 -16.22 6.87
CA PRO A 145 -3.97 -17.34 7.80
C PRO A 145 -4.95 -17.33 8.97
N PHE A 146 -5.47 -16.18 9.34
CA PHE A 146 -6.38 -16.04 10.48
C PHE A 146 -7.77 -15.49 10.11
N SER A 147 -7.88 -14.65 9.08
CA SER A 147 -9.18 -14.09 8.69
C SER A 147 -10.16 -15.16 8.15
N THR A 148 -9.63 -16.17 7.46
CA THR A 148 -10.44 -17.30 6.95
C THR A 148 -10.92 -18.24 8.05
N LEU A 149 -10.33 -18.16 9.22
CA LEU A 149 -10.67 -18.95 10.40
C LEU A 149 -11.60 -18.19 11.38
N GLY A 150 -12.08 -17.03 10.95
CA GLY A 150 -13.08 -16.26 11.69
C GLY A 150 -12.55 -15.06 12.47
N TRP A 151 -11.23 -14.78 12.46
CA TRP A 151 -10.73 -13.56 13.08
C TRP A 151 -11.48 -12.31 12.57
N PRO A 152 -11.85 -11.33 13.43
CA PRO A 152 -11.41 -11.12 14.82
C PRO A 152 -12.23 -11.83 15.89
N ASP A 153 -13.18 -12.66 15.54
CA ASP A 153 -13.96 -13.43 16.51
C ASP A 153 -13.13 -14.62 17.00
N LYS A 154 -13.39 -15.06 18.22
CA LYS A 154 -12.81 -16.28 18.77
C LYS A 154 -13.61 -17.47 18.31
N THR A 155 -13.04 -18.24 17.38
CA THR A 155 -13.66 -19.45 16.86
C THR A 155 -12.84 -20.70 17.22
N PRO A 156 -13.46 -21.88 17.33
CA PRO A 156 -12.73 -23.13 17.55
C PRO A 156 -11.70 -23.42 16.44
N GLU A 157 -12.00 -23.03 15.21
CA GLU A 157 -11.12 -23.21 14.06
C GLU A 157 -9.88 -22.31 14.19
N LEU A 158 -10.04 -21.06 14.62
CA LEU A 158 -8.91 -20.15 14.86
C LEU A 158 -8.03 -20.68 15.99
N ASP A 159 -8.62 -21.11 17.10
CA ASP A 159 -7.87 -21.64 18.24
C ASP A 159 -7.10 -22.92 17.91
N TYR A 160 -7.60 -23.73 16.96
CA TYR A 160 -6.99 -25.01 16.60
C TYR A 160 -5.95 -24.89 15.47
N PHE A 161 -6.23 -24.10 14.44
CA PHE A 161 -5.41 -24.05 13.21
C PHE A 161 -4.43 -22.88 13.15
N TYR A 162 -4.55 -21.89 14.04
CA TYR A 162 -3.65 -20.75 14.07
C TYR A 162 -2.88 -20.71 15.40
N PRO A 163 -1.53 -20.43 15.38
CA PRO A 163 -0.71 -20.16 14.19
C PRO A 163 -0.51 -21.39 13.31
N THR A 164 -0.34 -21.14 12.01
CA THR A 164 -0.13 -22.21 11.02
C THR A 164 1.29 -22.76 11.09
N ASP A 165 1.46 -24.07 10.80
CA ASP A 165 2.75 -24.73 10.89
C ASP A 165 3.62 -24.56 9.65
N VAL A 166 3.02 -24.52 8.45
CA VAL A 166 3.73 -24.49 7.18
C VAL A 166 3.06 -23.56 6.18
N LEU A 167 3.87 -22.70 5.54
CA LEU A 167 3.50 -21.93 4.38
C LEU A 167 4.40 -22.29 3.20
N VAL A 168 3.80 -22.65 2.07
CA VAL A 168 4.52 -22.92 0.81
C VAL A 168 4.14 -21.86 -0.22
N THR A 169 5.14 -21.21 -0.80
CA THR A 169 4.93 -20.12 -1.77
C THR A 169 6.09 -19.97 -2.73
N GLY A 170 5.94 -19.16 -3.78
CA GLY A 170 7.02 -18.76 -4.65
C GLY A 170 8.02 -17.83 -3.93
N TYR A 171 9.27 -17.95 -4.25
CA TYR A 171 10.35 -17.12 -3.68
C TYR A 171 10.25 -15.64 -4.07
N ASP A 172 9.61 -15.34 -5.18
CA ASP A 172 9.41 -14.01 -5.74
C ASP A 172 8.41 -13.17 -4.95
N ILE A 173 7.56 -13.80 -4.13
CA ILE A 173 6.58 -13.11 -3.27
C ILE A 173 6.92 -13.13 -1.78
N ILE A 174 8.16 -13.42 -1.41
CA ILE A 174 8.63 -13.33 -0.02
C ILE A 174 8.36 -11.92 0.53
N PHE A 175 8.73 -10.87 -0.21
CA PHE A 175 8.49 -9.49 0.20
C PHE A 175 7.01 -9.12 0.20
N PHE A 176 6.29 -9.48 -0.88
CA PHE A 176 4.92 -9.03 -1.07
C PHE A 176 3.92 -9.74 -0.17
N TRP A 177 4.15 -11.00 0.16
CA TRP A 177 3.21 -11.82 0.90
C TRP A 177 3.76 -12.35 2.22
N VAL A 178 4.87 -13.07 2.22
CA VAL A 178 5.39 -13.76 3.41
C VAL A 178 5.72 -12.78 4.53
N ILE A 179 6.52 -11.76 4.26
CA ILE A 179 6.89 -10.73 5.25
C ILE A 179 5.63 -10.04 5.80
N ARG A 180 4.65 -9.74 4.95
CA ARG A 180 3.40 -9.10 5.34
C ARG A 180 2.54 -10.00 6.21
N MET A 181 2.44 -11.29 5.91
CA MET A 181 1.76 -12.24 6.78
C MET A 181 2.43 -12.35 8.14
N ILE A 182 3.74 -12.41 8.19
CA ILE A 182 4.49 -12.54 9.43
C ILE A 182 4.23 -11.32 10.33
N PHE A 183 4.47 -10.09 9.86
CA PHE A 183 4.25 -8.93 10.72
C PHE A 183 2.78 -8.65 11.05
N SER A 184 1.85 -9.15 10.24
CA SER A 184 0.41 -9.04 10.53
C SER A 184 -0.06 -10.07 11.56
N GLY A 185 0.70 -11.16 11.72
CA GLY A 185 0.43 -12.21 12.69
C GLY A 185 0.96 -11.90 14.10
N TYR A 186 1.95 -11.01 14.20
CA TYR A 186 2.49 -10.51 15.47
C TYR A 186 1.70 -9.34 16.03
#